data_326c0c328b6338e17e2683413607067c
#
_entry.id   326c0c328b6338e17e2683413607067c
#
_cell.length_a   1.000
_cell.length_b   1.000
_cell.length_c   1.000
_cell.angle_alpha   90.00
_cell.angle_beta   90.00
_cell.angle_gamma   90.00
#
_symmetry.space_group_name_H-M   'P 1'
#
loop_
_entity.id
_entity.type
_entity.pdbx_description
1 polymer ?
#
loop_
_entity_poly.entity_id
_entity_poly.type
_entity_poly.pdbx_seq_one_letter_code
_entity_poly.pdbx_strand_id
1 'polypeptide(L)'
;MENKMFCYQCEQTAGCTGCTGNSGVCGKSANTARLQDELTGALIGLARAAEGNEHLVTEEMNQLVLEGLFTTITNVSFNDETLKLLINKIEDTKKKLVPNCFTCSGSCGKNNNFDMNTLWTTDEDVRSLKSLILFGIRGMAAYAYHASVLGYTDETISKFFYKALFAIGTKDWGMDELLPIVLEVGEVNLRCMELLDKANTTTYGTPVPTRVPLTIEKGPFIVITGHDLKDLQLLLEQTKDKGINIYTHGEMLPAHAYPKLKKYSHLKGNFGTAWQNQQKEFDNIPGAILYTTNCLMPVKPSYADRVFTTEVVSYPEIVHIGEEKDFTPVIERALALGGYTKERHMTGINGGAQVTTGFSHGTVLSVADQVIEAVKNGDIKHFFLVGGCDGARVGRNYYTEFVKQSPADSIILTLACGKYRFNDLDLGTIGGLPRIMDMGQCNDAYSAIKVAIALAEAFKCDVNELPLSMVLSWYEQKAVCILLTLLYLGIKNIHLGPTLPAFISPNVLNFLVENYGISPISTPEEDLKKLLNN
;
A
#
# COMPACT_ATOMS: atom_id res chain seq x y z
N MET A 1 13.18 -31.29 11.84
CA MET A 1 13.70 -29.90 11.93
C MET A 1 12.56 -29.01 12.36
N GLU A 2 12.76 -28.23 13.40
CA GLU A 2 11.70 -27.34 13.92
C GLU A 2 11.25 -26.38 12.82
N ASN A 3 9.93 -26.27 12.65
CA ASN A 3 9.28 -25.35 11.69
C ASN A 3 9.42 -23.90 12.19
N LYS A 4 10.63 -23.34 12.17
CA LYS A 4 10.87 -21.95 12.54
C LYS A 4 10.89 -21.08 11.30
N MET A 5 10.35 -19.88 11.40
CA MET A 5 10.38 -18.84 10.37
C MET A 5 11.29 -17.69 10.78
N PHE A 6 11.68 -16.87 9.80
CA PHE A 6 12.17 -15.52 10.05
C PHE A 6 11.40 -14.55 9.16
N CYS A 7 10.87 -13.47 9.74
CA CYS A 7 10.23 -12.41 8.98
C CYS A 7 10.15 -11.12 9.82
N TYR A 8 10.62 -10.00 9.29
CA TYR A 8 10.58 -8.69 9.95
C TYR A 8 10.12 -7.56 9.01
N GLN A 9 9.40 -7.92 7.94
CA GLN A 9 9.05 -7.02 6.84
C GLN A 9 7.94 -6.00 7.15
N CYS A 10 7.24 -6.10 8.28
CA CYS A 10 6.13 -5.21 8.63
C CYS A 10 6.28 -4.64 10.04
N GLU A 11 5.53 -3.58 10.31
CA GLU A 11 5.54 -2.87 11.60
C GLU A 11 5.12 -3.77 12.78
N GLN A 12 4.27 -4.78 12.52
CA GLN A 12 3.77 -5.68 13.56
C GLN A 12 4.72 -6.82 13.92
N THR A 13 5.91 -6.87 13.32
CA THR A 13 6.86 -7.95 13.58
C THR A 13 7.11 -8.15 15.09
N ALA A 14 7.21 -9.40 15.52
CA ALA A 14 7.26 -9.76 16.93
C ALA A 14 8.41 -9.04 17.65
N GLY A 15 8.07 -8.34 18.74
CA GLY A 15 9.06 -7.62 19.57
C GLY A 15 9.84 -6.52 18.84
N CYS A 16 9.41 -6.07 17.67
CA CYS A 16 10.17 -5.17 16.78
C CYS A 16 11.55 -5.71 16.39
N THR A 17 11.72 -7.05 16.37
CA THR A 17 12.98 -7.72 16.01
C THR A 17 12.82 -8.77 14.93
N GLY A 18 11.68 -9.47 14.89
CA GLY A 18 11.38 -10.49 13.91
C GLY A 18 10.42 -11.56 14.43
N CYS A 19 9.58 -12.09 13.54
CA CYS A 19 8.78 -13.28 13.78
C CYS A 19 9.67 -14.51 13.55
N THR A 20 9.94 -15.29 14.60
CA THR A 20 10.86 -16.43 14.57
C THR A 20 10.22 -17.76 15.01
N GLY A 21 8.92 -17.73 15.34
CA GLY A 21 8.16 -18.90 15.83
C GLY A 21 7.55 -19.74 14.70
N ASN A 22 6.45 -20.40 15.03
CA ASN A 22 5.69 -21.23 14.09
C ASN A 22 4.73 -20.41 13.21
N SER A 23 4.47 -19.15 13.59
CA SER A 23 3.63 -18.21 12.83
C SER A 23 4.08 -16.77 13.04
N GLY A 24 3.81 -15.92 12.06
CA GLY A 24 3.94 -14.48 12.17
C GLY A 24 2.79 -13.84 12.95
N VAL A 25 2.99 -12.61 13.43
CA VAL A 25 1.92 -11.80 14.07
C VAL A 25 0.74 -11.59 13.13
N CYS A 26 0.98 -11.50 11.81
CA CYS A 26 -0.04 -11.39 10.78
C CYS A 26 -0.86 -12.68 10.55
N GLY A 27 -0.53 -13.80 11.22
CA GLY A 27 -1.17 -15.09 11.05
C GLY A 27 -0.55 -15.99 9.97
N LYS A 28 0.44 -15.55 9.23
CA LYS A 28 1.17 -16.35 8.24
C LYS A 28 1.91 -17.51 8.92
N SER A 29 1.78 -18.73 8.37
CA SER A 29 2.49 -19.90 8.88
C SER A 29 4.00 -19.84 8.60
N ALA A 30 4.81 -20.61 9.34
CA ALA A 30 6.22 -20.76 9.04
C ALA A 30 6.46 -21.35 7.64
N ASN A 31 5.59 -22.23 7.16
CA ASN A 31 5.67 -22.79 5.82
C ASN A 31 5.41 -21.73 4.75
N THR A 32 4.36 -20.93 4.91
CA THR A 32 4.06 -19.81 4.01
C THR A 32 5.21 -18.80 3.97
N ALA A 33 5.82 -18.48 5.13
CA ALA A 33 6.97 -17.58 5.18
C ALA A 33 8.18 -18.12 4.39
N ARG A 34 8.48 -19.42 4.52
CA ARG A 34 9.54 -20.08 3.77
C ARG A 34 9.27 -20.09 2.26
N LEU A 35 8.04 -20.39 1.85
CA LEU A 35 7.65 -20.34 0.44
C LEU A 35 7.74 -18.93 -0.15
N GLN A 36 7.45 -17.89 0.64
CA GLN A 36 7.68 -16.50 0.21
C GLN A 36 9.17 -16.16 0.07
N ASP A 37 10.03 -16.73 0.90
CA ASP A 37 11.48 -16.63 0.75
C ASP A 37 11.96 -17.40 -0.49
N GLU A 38 11.47 -18.62 -0.73
CA GLU A 38 11.76 -19.41 -1.94
C GLU A 38 11.31 -18.68 -3.21
N LEU A 39 10.12 -18.08 -3.21
CA LEU A 39 9.61 -17.25 -4.30
C LEU A 39 10.53 -16.05 -4.57
N THR A 40 10.96 -15.35 -3.51
CA THR A 40 11.89 -14.22 -3.62
C THR A 40 13.24 -14.69 -4.18
N GLY A 41 13.74 -15.83 -3.71
CA GLY A 41 14.97 -16.44 -4.21
C GLY A 41 14.89 -16.83 -5.69
N ALA A 42 13.71 -17.32 -6.14
CA ALA A 42 13.45 -17.63 -7.55
C ALA A 42 13.44 -16.36 -8.42
N LEU A 43 12.82 -15.27 -7.94
CA LEU A 43 12.83 -13.97 -8.63
C LEU A 43 14.25 -13.40 -8.77
N ILE A 44 15.07 -13.49 -7.72
CA ILE A 44 16.49 -13.11 -7.79
C ILE A 44 17.24 -14.01 -8.80
N GLY A 45 16.93 -15.30 -8.82
CA GLY A 45 17.47 -16.23 -9.82
C GLY A 45 17.08 -15.86 -11.26
N LEU A 46 15.83 -15.43 -11.47
CA LEU A 46 15.35 -14.93 -12.76
C LEU A 46 16.10 -13.65 -13.18
N ALA A 47 16.29 -12.71 -12.27
CA ALA A 47 17.03 -11.48 -12.54
C ALA A 47 18.49 -11.76 -12.92
N ARG A 48 19.15 -12.72 -12.26
CA ARG A 48 20.51 -13.18 -12.62
C ARG A 48 20.56 -13.85 -14.00
N ALA A 49 19.53 -14.60 -14.37
CA ALA A 49 19.43 -15.22 -15.68
C ALA A 49 19.18 -14.19 -16.79
N ALA A 50 18.51 -13.10 -16.47
CA ALA A 50 18.27 -11.98 -17.39
C ALA A 50 19.53 -11.15 -17.64
N GLU A 51 20.48 -11.12 -16.71
CA GLU A 51 21.74 -10.37 -16.84
C GLU A 51 22.56 -10.85 -18.06
N GLY A 52 22.76 -9.91 -19.01
CA GLY A 52 23.38 -10.19 -20.31
C GLY A 52 22.46 -10.87 -21.33
N ASN A 53 21.18 -11.06 -20.98
CA ASN A 53 20.13 -11.62 -21.83
C ASN A 53 18.88 -10.70 -21.86
N GLU A 54 19.02 -9.41 -21.58
CA GLU A 54 17.94 -8.45 -21.41
C GLU A 54 17.03 -8.40 -22.66
N HIS A 55 17.60 -8.65 -23.84
CA HIS A 55 16.86 -8.70 -25.11
C HIS A 55 15.89 -9.89 -25.23
N LEU A 56 15.98 -10.88 -24.34
CA LEU A 56 15.07 -12.04 -24.28
C LEU A 56 13.94 -11.83 -23.24
N VAL A 57 14.01 -10.76 -22.44
CA VAL A 57 12.98 -10.46 -21.45
C VAL A 57 11.72 -10.00 -22.16
N THR A 58 10.60 -10.66 -21.87
CA THR A 58 9.28 -10.36 -22.44
C THR A 58 8.41 -9.64 -21.45
N GLU A 59 7.30 -9.03 -21.91
CA GLU A 59 6.33 -8.40 -21.05
C GLU A 59 5.67 -9.40 -20.08
N GLU A 60 5.46 -10.66 -20.50
CA GLU A 60 4.97 -11.72 -19.62
C GLU A 60 5.94 -12.00 -18.47
N MET A 61 7.25 -11.91 -18.73
CA MET A 61 8.27 -12.04 -17.68
C MET A 61 8.22 -10.85 -16.72
N ASN A 62 8.04 -9.63 -17.23
CA ASN A 62 7.88 -8.44 -16.41
C ASN A 62 6.65 -8.58 -15.50
N GLN A 63 5.52 -8.99 -16.06
CA GLN A 63 4.28 -9.21 -15.30
C GLN A 63 4.46 -10.28 -14.22
N LEU A 64 5.19 -11.36 -14.52
CA LEU A 64 5.50 -12.41 -13.55
C LEU A 64 6.37 -11.91 -12.39
N VAL A 65 7.31 -10.99 -12.65
CA VAL A 65 8.10 -10.33 -11.60
C VAL A 65 7.22 -9.46 -10.72
N LEU A 66 6.30 -8.67 -11.29
CA LEU A 66 5.35 -7.85 -10.54
C LEU A 66 4.45 -8.73 -9.66
N GLU A 67 3.85 -9.77 -10.24
CA GLU A 67 2.98 -10.72 -9.54
C GLU A 67 3.70 -11.39 -8.37
N GLY A 68 4.92 -11.90 -8.61
CA GLY A 68 5.71 -12.57 -7.58
C GLY A 68 6.11 -11.63 -6.42
N LEU A 69 6.56 -10.41 -6.72
CA LEU A 69 6.90 -9.42 -5.69
C LEU A 69 5.67 -8.98 -4.90
N PHE A 70 4.56 -8.67 -5.59
CA PHE A 70 3.33 -8.24 -4.95
C PHE A 70 2.74 -9.33 -4.05
N THR A 71 2.75 -10.59 -4.48
CA THR A 71 2.28 -11.75 -3.70
C THR A 71 3.01 -11.89 -2.35
N THR A 72 4.28 -11.44 -2.26
CA THR A 72 5.09 -11.52 -1.03
C THR A 72 4.89 -10.33 -0.07
N ILE A 73 4.09 -9.33 -0.42
CA ILE A 73 3.73 -8.23 0.49
C ILE A 73 2.96 -8.78 1.70
N THR A 74 3.06 -8.09 2.82
CA THR A 74 2.35 -8.43 4.06
C THR A 74 0.83 -8.47 3.83
N ASN A 75 0.17 -9.53 4.29
CA ASN A 75 -1.28 -9.71 4.21
C ASN A 75 -1.85 -9.74 2.77
N VAL A 76 -1.11 -10.36 1.84
CA VAL A 76 -1.56 -10.63 0.47
C VAL A 76 -1.89 -12.09 0.28
N SER A 77 -0.88 -12.98 0.23
CA SER A 77 -1.12 -14.41 0.04
C SER A 77 -0.76 -15.22 1.28
N PHE A 78 -1.72 -16.04 1.71
CA PHE A 78 -1.59 -17.05 2.76
C PHE A 78 -1.71 -18.47 2.21
N ASN A 79 -1.82 -18.61 0.87
CA ASN A 79 -2.06 -19.90 0.21
C ASN A 79 -0.74 -20.49 -0.31
N ASP A 80 -0.29 -21.57 0.31
CA ASP A 80 0.95 -22.25 -0.03
C ASP A 80 0.95 -22.80 -1.46
N GLU A 81 -0.21 -23.23 -1.97
CA GLU A 81 -0.30 -23.78 -3.34
C GLU A 81 -0.12 -22.68 -4.39
N THR A 82 -0.69 -21.50 -4.18
CA THR A 82 -0.46 -20.34 -5.06
C THR A 82 1.02 -19.98 -5.12
N LEU A 83 1.72 -19.96 -3.97
CA LEU A 83 3.14 -19.68 -3.91
C LEU A 83 3.98 -20.70 -4.68
N LYS A 84 3.67 -22.01 -4.52
CA LYS A 84 4.35 -23.09 -5.27
C LYS A 84 4.15 -22.97 -6.78
N LEU A 85 2.93 -22.66 -7.21
CA LEU A 85 2.62 -22.45 -8.64
C LEU A 85 3.43 -21.29 -9.23
N LEU A 86 3.52 -20.16 -8.51
CA LEU A 86 4.35 -19.03 -8.95
C LEU A 86 5.84 -19.39 -9.01
N ILE A 87 6.37 -20.07 -8.02
CA ILE A 87 7.77 -20.55 -8.02
C ILE A 87 8.02 -21.39 -9.27
N ASN A 88 7.17 -22.39 -9.56
CA ASN A 88 7.31 -23.24 -10.74
C ASN A 88 7.26 -22.44 -12.04
N LYS A 89 6.33 -21.49 -12.17
CA LYS A 89 6.20 -20.60 -13.34
C LYS A 89 7.47 -19.76 -13.57
N ILE A 90 8.08 -19.24 -12.50
CA ILE A 90 9.35 -18.50 -12.55
C ILE A 90 10.49 -19.42 -12.97
N GLU A 91 10.57 -20.64 -12.43
CA GLU A 91 11.58 -21.63 -12.80
C GLU A 91 11.52 -22.00 -14.28
N ASP A 92 10.33 -22.25 -14.82
CA ASP A 92 10.13 -22.56 -16.22
C ASP A 92 10.47 -21.37 -17.13
N THR A 93 10.17 -20.16 -16.66
CA THR A 93 10.51 -18.91 -17.35
C THR A 93 12.03 -18.69 -17.38
N LYS A 94 12.73 -18.94 -16.28
CA LYS A 94 14.19 -18.84 -16.18
C LYS A 94 14.89 -19.78 -17.16
N LYS A 95 14.37 -21.00 -17.38
CA LYS A 95 14.91 -21.95 -18.36
C LYS A 95 14.92 -21.38 -19.79
N LYS A 96 13.96 -20.51 -20.14
CA LYS A 96 13.89 -19.87 -21.46
C LYS A 96 15.02 -18.86 -21.69
N LEU A 97 15.46 -18.17 -20.63
CA LEU A 97 16.55 -17.17 -20.69
C LEU A 97 17.94 -17.81 -20.79
N VAL A 98 18.14 -18.99 -20.20
CA VAL A 98 19.44 -19.66 -20.15
C VAL A 98 19.35 -21.13 -20.57
N PRO A 99 18.91 -21.43 -21.80
CA PRO A 99 18.64 -22.82 -22.24
C PRO A 99 19.87 -23.73 -22.21
N ASN A 100 21.06 -23.20 -22.38
CA ASN A 100 22.31 -23.97 -22.40
C ASN A 100 22.95 -24.15 -21.00
N CYS A 101 22.44 -23.50 -19.98
CA CYS A 101 23.03 -23.54 -18.63
C CYS A 101 22.68 -24.82 -17.85
N PHE A 102 21.69 -25.61 -18.33
CA PHE A 102 21.30 -26.90 -17.73
C PHE A 102 22.29 -28.04 -18.03
N THR A 103 23.16 -27.86 -19.01
CA THR A 103 24.18 -28.84 -19.37
C THR A 103 25.55 -28.60 -18.70
N CYS A 104 25.72 -27.44 -18.07
CA CYS A 104 26.94 -27.09 -17.34
C CYS A 104 26.91 -27.66 -15.92
N SER A 105 27.88 -28.48 -15.56
CA SER A 105 28.07 -28.99 -14.20
C SER A 105 28.48 -27.87 -13.20
N GLY A 106 27.63 -26.85 -13.02
CA GLY A 106 27.58 -26.11 -11.75
C GLY A 106 28.44 -24.88 -11.56
N SER A 107 29.13 -24.31 -12.58
CA SER A 107 30.05 -23.20 -12.27
C SER A 107 29.58 -21.78 -12.58
N CYS A 108 28.51 -21.58 -13.35
CA CYS A 108 28.11 -20.23 -13.74
C CYS A 108 27.12 -19.51 -12.77
N GLY A 109 26.52 -20.22 -11.80
CA GLY A 109 25.62 -19.63 -10.79
C GLY A 109 24.32 -19.00 -11.32
N LYS A 110 24.21 -18.81 -12.65
CA LYS A 110 23.05 -18.13 -13.29
C LYS A 110 21.74 -18.91 -13.20
N ASN A 111 21.82 -20.21 -12.94
CA ASN A 111 20.64 -21.08 -12.90
C ASN A 111 20.14 -21.38 -11.48
N ASN A 112 20.85 -20.94 -10.45
CA ASN A 112 20.49 -21.23 -9.07
C ASN A 112 19.65 -20.08 -8.47
N ASN A 113 18.60 -20.46 -7.75
CA ASN A 113 17.87 -19.54 -6.91
C ASN A 113 18.78 -18.99 -5.82
N PHE A 114 18.45 -17.80 -5.35
CA PHE A 114 19.13 -17.21 -4.22
C PHE A 114 18.59 -17.81 -2.91
N ASP A 115 19.49 -18.26 -2.03
CA ASP A 115 19.11 -18.68 -0.69
C ASP A 115 18.92 -17.44 0.19
N MET A 116 17.68 -17.14 0.58
CA MET A 116 17.32 -15.99 1.41
C MET A 116 17.97 -16.05 2.81
N ASN A 117 18.36 -17.25 3.30
CA ASN A 117 19.12 -17.34 4.54
C ASN A 117 20.46 -16.59 4.45
N THR A 118 21.06 -16.53 3.26
CA THR A 118 22.27 -15.74 3.03
C THR A 118 22.04 -14.25 3.31
N LEU A 119 20.86 -13.72 2.93
CA LEU A 119 20.49 -12.34 3.24
C LEU A 119 20.24 -12.15 4.74
N TRP A 120 19.46 -13.06 5.35
CA TRP A 120 19.08 -12.92 6.75
C TRP A 120 20.24 -13.06 7.73
N THR A 121 21.36 -13.66 7.32
CA THR A 121 22.55 -13.91 8.14
C THR A 121 23.78 -13.09 7.77
N THR A 122 23.67 -12.18 6.79
CA THR A 122 24.77 -11.29 6.39
C THR A 122 24.98 -10.18 7.43
N ASP A 123 26.03 -9.37 7.19
CA ASP A 123 26.30 -8.16 7.99
C ASP A 123 25.03 -7.31 8.18
N GLU A 124 24.89 -6.69 9.35
CA GLU A 124 23.66 -6.00 9.76
C GLU A 124 23.33 -4.80 8.86
N ASP A 125 24.34 -4.01 8.46
CA ASP A 125 24.13 -2.84 7.62
C ASP A 125 23.82 -3.24 6.18
N VAL A 126 24.53 -4.22 5.65
CA VAL A 126 24.25 -4.79 4.33
C VAL A 126 22.85 -5.41 4.29
N ARG A 127 22.48 -6.16 5.32
CA ARG A 127 21.13 -6.72 5.46
C ARG A 127 20.07 -5.63 5.49
N SER A 128 20.32 -4.54 6.22
CA SER A 128 19.42 -3.39 6.33
C SER A 128 19.19 -2.73 4.96
N LEU A 129 20.25 -2.42 4.22
CA LEU A 129 20.15 -1.80 2.90
C LEU A 129 19.47 -2.73 1.87
N LYS A 130 19.83 -4.02 1.84
CA LYS A 130 19.17 -5.00 0.96
C LYS A 130 17.70 -5.20 1.32
N SER A 131 17.35 -5.11 2.60
CA SER A 131 15.94 -5.15 3.04
C SER A 131 15.17 -3.91 2.60
N LEU A 132 15.77 -2.72 2.68
CA LEU A 132 15.17 -1.49 2.14
C LEU A 132 14.91 -1.60 0.64
N ILE A 133 15.88 -2.12 -0.14
CA ILE A 133 15.69 -2.37 -1.57
C ILE A 133 14.55 -3.38 -1.78
N LEU A 134 14.60 -4.56 -1.14
CA LEU A 134 13.62 -5.62 -1.32
C LEU A 134 12.20 -5.17 -0.96
N PHE A 135 12.04 -4.53 0.19
CA PHE A 135 10.73 -4.10 0.65
C PHE A 135 10.23 -2.90 -0.15
N GLY A 136 11.14 -2.02 -0.59
CA GLY A 136 10.81 -0.94 -1.51
C GLY A 136 10.27 -1.46 -2.85
N ILE A 137 10.98 -2.39 -3.50
CA ILE A 137 10.51 -2.94 -4.78
C ILE A 137 9.25 -3.80 -4.65
N ARG A 138 9.02 -4.47 -3.50
CA ARG A 138 7.74 -5.15 -3.25
C ARG A 138 6.59 -4.15 -3.25
N GLY A 139 6.73 -3.02 -2.54
CA GLY A 139 5.72 -1.96 -2.52
C GLY A 139 5.48 -1.34 -3.88
N MET A 140 6.56 -1.03 -4.61
CA MET A 140 6.50 -0.48 -5.97
C MET A 140 5.85 -1.45 -6.96
N ALA A 141 6.09 -2.77 -6.82
CA ALA A 141 5.47 -3.78 -7.68
C ALA A 141 3.95 -3.78 -7.60
N ALA A 142 3.36 -3.49 -6.43
CA ALA A 142 1.93 -3.34 -6.30
C ALA A 142 1.39 -2.18 -7.16
N TYR A 143 2.08 -1.04 -7.16
CA TYR A 143 1.68 0.12 -7.97
C TYR A 143 1.84 -0.13 -9.47
N ALA A 144 2.97 -0.73 -9.87
CA ALA A 144 3.20 -1.12 -11.26
C ALA A 144 2.17 -2.16 -11.73
N TYR A 145 1.79 -3.10 -10.89
CA TYR A 145 0.76 -4.10 -11.18
C TYR A 145 -0.60 -3.42 -11.42
N HIS A 146 -1.04 -2.52 -10.55
CA HIS A 146 -2.31 -1.80 -10.76
C HIS A 146 -2.30 -0.93 -12.02
N ALA A 147 -1.16 -0.34 -12.39
CA ALA A 147 -1.04 0.38 -13.65
C ALA A 147 -1.15 -0.58 -14.85
N SER A 148 -0.50 -1.76 -14.77
CA SER A 148 -0.49 -2.75 -15.86
C SER A 148 -1.86 -3.35 -16.15
N VAL A 149 -2.71 -3.59 -15.14
CA VAL A 149 -4.09 -4.08 -15.35
C VAL A 149 -4.99 -3.06 -16.08
N LEU A 150 -4.57 -1.79 -16.08
CA LEU A 150 -5.20 -0.71 -16.87
C LEU A 150 -4.50 -0.49 -18.22
N GLY A 151 -3.51 -1.31 -18.58
CA GLY A 151 -2.77 -1.23 -19.84
C GLY A 151 -1.63 -0.21 -19.84
N TYR A 152 -1.17 0.23 -18.67
CA TYR A 152 -0.06 1.18 -18.53
C TYR A 152 1.18 0.48 -18.00
N THR A 153 2.24 0.46 -18.82
CA THR A 153 3.55 -0.10 -18.46
C THR A 153 4.66 0.91 -18.74
N ASP A 154 5.82 0.71 -18.12
CA ASP A 154 7.00 1.56 -18.32
C ASP A 154 8.26 0.69 -18.27
N GLU A 155 9.04 0.76 -19.34
CA GLU A 155 10.25 -0.06 -19.53
C GLU A 155 11.33 0.26 -18.48
N THR A 156 11.45 1.51 -18.05
CA THR A 156 12.42 1.92 -17.02
C THR A 156 12.08 1.25 -15.68
N ILE A 157 10.80 1.24 -15.32
CA ILE A 157 10.32 0.59 -14.10
C ILE A 157 10.56 -0.92 -14.20
N SER A 158 10.22 -1.55 -15.32
CA SER A 158 10.43 -3.00 -15.52
C SER A 158 11.91 -3.38 -15.42
N LYS A 159 12.81 -2.66 -16.08
CA LYS A 159 14.26 -2.89 -16.01
C LYS A 159 14.81 -2.71 -14.60
N PHE A 160 14.28 -1.74 -13.86
CA PHE A 160 14.75 -1.48 -12.49
C PHE A 160 14.44 -2.64 -11.54
N PHE A 161 13.31 -3.35 -11.70
CA PHE A 161 13.03 -4.53 -10.88
C PHE A 161 14.12 -5.60 -11.02
N TYR A 162 14.59 -5.87 -12.23
CA TYR A 162 15.69 -6.82 -12.46
C TYR A 162 17.00 -6.32 -11.84
N LYS A 163 17.34 -5.04 -12.02
CA LYS A 163 18.52 -4.41 -11.40
C LYS A 163 18.49 -4.53 -9.88
N ALA A 164 17.36 -4.20 -9.25
CA ALA A 164 17.21 -4.24 -7.80
C ALA A 164 17.28 -5.67 -7.25
N LEU A 165 16.62 -6.64 -7.90
CA LEU A 165 16.69 -8.05 -7.55
C LEU A 165 18.12 -8.60 -7.70
N PHE A 166 18.83 -8.22 -8.77
CA PHE A 166 20.23 -8.57 -8.96
C PHE A 166 21.12 -8.02 -7.83
N ALA A 167 20.95 -6.75 -7.47
CA ALA A 167 21.67 -6.11 -6.37
C ALA A 167 21.49 -6.85 -5.03
N ILE A 168 20.26 -7.24 -4.69
CA ILE A 168 19.97 -8.04 -3.50
C ILE A 168 20.73 -9.37 -3.53
N GLY A 169 20.78 -10.01 -4.69
CA GLY A 169 21.47 -11.29 -4.89
C GLY A 169 23.00 -11.21 -4.91
N THR A 170 23.61 -10.05 -5.08
CA THR A 170 25.06 -9.87 -5.16
C THR A 170 25.69 -9.94 -3.77
N LYS A 171 26.75 -10.78 -3.61
CA LYS A 171 27.32 -11.06 -2.29
C LYS A 171 28.30 -9.99 -1.80
N ASP A 172 29.13 -9.46 -2.71
CA ASP A 172 30.28 -8.64 -2.36
C ASP A 172 30.01 -7.13 -2.36
N TRP A 173 28.74 -6.71 -2.42
CA TRP A 173 28.33 -5.31 -2.36
C TRP A 173 28.16 -4.84 -0.92
N GLY A 174 28.83 -3.73 -0.60
CA GLY A 174 28.75 -3.03 0.67
C GLY A 174 27.81 -1.83 0.63
N MET A 175 27.99 -0.93 1.59
CA MET A 175 27.16 0.28 1.70
C MET A 175 27.30 1.21 0.49
N ASP A 176 28.51 1.35 -0.04
CA ASP A 176 28.81 2.29 -1.14
C ASP A 176 28.09 1.90 -2.44
N GLU A 177 27.92 0.59 -2.70
CA GLU A 177 27.19 0.10 -3.87
C GLU A 177 25.68 0.03 -3.64
N LEU A 178 25.23 -0.27 -2.41
CA LEU A 178 23.82 -0.51 -2.11
C LEU A 178 23.05 0.79 -1.84
N LEU A 179 23.64 1.81 -1.20
CA LEU A 179 22.95 3.05 -0.87
C LEU A 179 22.44 3.80 -2.12
N PRO A 180 23.19 3.91 -3.23
CA PRO A 180 22.67 4.46 -4.47
C PRO A 180 21.44 3.71 -4.99
N ILE A 181 21.40 2.36 -4.87
CA ILE A 181 20.24 1.55 -5.30
C ILE A 181 19.02 1.82 -4.37
N VAL A 182 19.23 2.00 -3.06
CA VAL A 182 18.15 2.37 -2.12
C VAL A 182 17.50 3.69 -2.55
N LEU A 183 18.29 4.72 -2.91
CA LEU A 183 17.77 6.00 -3.37
C LEU A 183 17.10 5.87 -4.75
N GLU A 184 17.65 5.06 -5.65
CA GLU A 184 17.05 4.79 -6.96
C GLU A 184 15.69 4.07 -6.85
N VAL A 185 15.46 3.23 -5.81
CA VAL A 185 14.11 2.72 -5.51
C VAL A 185 13.14 3.89 -5.33
N GLY A 186 13.56 4.93 -4.61
CA GLY A 186 12.73 6.12 -4.37
C GLY A 186 12.42 6.89 -5.66
N GLU A 187 13.42 7.09 -6.51
CA GLU A 187 13.29 7.74 -7.81
C GLU A 187 12.32 6.99 -8.74
N VAL A 188 12.56 5.69 -8.92
CA VAL A 188 11.73 4.87 -9.81
C VAL A 188 10.32 4.69 -9.25
N ASN A 189 10.16 4.64 -7.92
CA ASN A 189 8.84 4.61 -7.31
C ASN A 189 8.04 5.90 -7.53
N LEU A 190 8.69 7.07 -7.55
CA LEU A 190 8.03 8.32 -7.92
C LEU A 190 7.43 8.22 -9.32
N ARG A 191 8.23 7.74 -10.29
CA ARG A 191 7.79 7.49 -11.66
C ARG A 191 6.66 6.45 -11.73
N CYS A 192 6.73 5.42 -10.89
CA CYS A 192 5.72 4.37 -10.82
C CYS A 192 4.38 4.91 -10.27
N MET A 193 4.41 5.72 -9.21
CA MET A 193 3.21 6.38 -8.67
C MET A 193 2.61 7.36 -9.69
N GLU A 194 3.42 8.11 -10.43
CA GLU A 194 2.97 8.97 -11.54
C GLU A 194 2.27 8.16 -12.63
N LEU A 195 2.84 7.01 -13.02
CA LEU A 195 2.25 6.10 -14.01
C LEU A 195 0.87 5.61 -13.56
N LEU A 196 0.74 5.20 -12.28
CA LEU A 196 -0.53 4.73 -11.74
C LEU A 196 -1.56 5.86 -11.59
N ASP A 197 -1.15 7.05 -11.16
CA ASP A 197 -2.02 8.24 -11.13
C ASP A 197 -2.57 8.55 -12.52
N LYS A 198 -1.70 8.56 -13.55
CA LYS A 198 -2.08 8.74 -14.95
C LYS A 198 -3.04 7.64 -15.41
N ALA A 199 -2.76 6.39 -15.09
CA ALA A 199 -3.62 5.26 -15.45
C ALA A 199 -5.03 5.42 -14.85
N ASN A 200 -5.12 5.70 -13.54
CA ASN A 200 -6.38 5.88 -12.83
C ASN A 200 -7.16 7.10 -13.34
N THR A 201 -6.52 8.27 -13.44
CA THR A 201 -7.19 9.52 -13.82
C THR A 201 -7.61 9.53 -15.28
N THR A 202 -6.83 8.94 -16.19
CA THR A 202 -7.22 8.78 -17.60
C THR A 202 -8.40 7.81 -17.75
N THR A 203 -8.38 6.70 -17.01
CA THR A 203 -9.42 5.67 -17.08
C THR A 203 -10.70 6.13 -16.42
N TYR A 204 -10.65 6.69 -15.21
CA TYR A 204 -11.82 6.94 -14.36
C TYR A 204 -12.18 8.43 -14.20
N GLY A 205 -11.32 9.33 -14.67
CA GLY A 205 -11.44 10.78 -14.50
C GLY A 205 -10.74 11.27 -13.24
N THR A 206 -10.46 12.58 -13.15
CA THR A 206 -9.86 13.20 -11.98
C THR A 206 -10.82 13.10 -10.78
N PRO A 207 -10.37 12.61 -9.62
CA PRO A 207 -11.19 12.55 -8.41
C PRO A 207 -11.76 13.91 -8.04
N VAL A 208 -13.00 13.92 -7.58
CA VAL A 208 -13.69 15.13 -7.09
C VAL A 208 -14.15 14.93 -5.64
N PRO A 209 -14.09 15.95 -4.78
CA PRO A 209 -14.51 15.84 -3.39
C PRO A 209 -15.92 15.25 -3.27
N THR A 210 -16.02 14.15 -2.54
CA THR A 210 -17.25 13.37 -2.45
C THR A 210 -17.49 12.95 -1.01
N ARG A 211 -18.68 13.25 -0.51
CA ARG A 211 -19.16 12.72 0.77
C ARG A 211 -19.68 11.31 0.57
N VAL A 212 -19.22 10.39 1.40
CA VAL A 212 -19.51 8.96 1.33
C VAL A 212 -20.21 8.54 2.62
N PRO A 213 -21.46 8.06 2.56
CA PRO A 213 -22.18 7.62 3.75
C PRO A 213 -21.61 6.30 4.27
N LEU A 214 -21.72 6.10 5.59
CA LEU A 214 -21.40 4.85 6.27
C LEU A 214 -22.65 3.99 6.55
N THR A 215 -23.83 4.46 6.16
CA THR A 215 -25.10 3.75 6.31
C THR A 215 -25.22 2.64 5.26
N ILE A 216 -25.63 1.45 5.68
CA ILE A 216 -25.88 0.30 4.82
C ILE A 216 -27.39 0.17 4.59
N GLU A 217 -27.82 0.28 3.34
CA GLU A 217 -29.22 0.13 2.96
C GLU A 217 -29.70 -1.32 3.13
N LYS A 218 -31.00 -1.52 3.28
CA LYS A 218 -31.59 -2.86 3.29
C LYS A 218 -31.38 -3.58 1.95
N GLY A 219 -31.33 -4.91 2.00
CA GLY A 219 -31.22 -5.77 0.81
C GLY A 219 -29.83 -6.33 0.57
N PRO A 220 -29.65 -7.15 -0.48
CA PRO A 220 -28.39 -7.79 -0.79
C PRO A 220 -27.27 -6.80 -1.05
N PHE A 221 -26.07 -7.12 -0.57
CA PHE A 221 -24.91 -6.26 -0.80
C PHE A 221 -23.61 -7.06 -0.90
N ILE A 222 -22.62 -6.42 -1.55
CA ILE A 222 -21.24 -6.89 -1.61
C ILE A 222 -20.35 -5.80 -1.01
N VAL A 223 -19.42 -6.19 -0.15
CA VAL A 223 -18.32 -5.35 0.33
C VAL A 223 -17.07 -5.68 -0.49
N ILE A 224 -16.54 -4.68 -1.18
CA ILE A 224 -15.27 -4.82 -1.92
C ILE A 224 -14.16 -4.09 -1.19
N THR A 225 -13.03 -4.76 -0.96
CA THR A 225 -11.86 -4.25 -0.23
C THR A 225 -10.57 -4.49 -1.01
N GLY A 226 -9.55 -3.70 -0.72
CA GLY A 226 -8.28 -3.70 -1.44
C GLY A 226 -8.06 -2.39 -2.20
N HIS A 227 -7.38 -2.46 -3.35
CA HIS A 227 -6.95 -1.26 -4.08
C HIS A 227 -7.38 -1.22 -5.54
N ASP A 228 -7.73 -2.37 -6.15
CA ASP A 228 -7.91 -2.48 -7.59
C ASP A 228 -9.22 -1.85 -8.07
N LEU A 229 -9.11 -0.72 -8.78
CA LEU A 229 -10.26 0.00 -9.33
C LEU A 229 -10.85 -0.71 -10.56
N LYS A 230 -10.06 -1.55 -11.26
CA LYS A 230 -10.53 -2.31 -12.41
C LYS A 230 -11.49 -3.40 -11.97
N ASP A 231 -11.16 -4.14 -10.91
CA ASP A 231 -12.04 -5.13 -10.32
C ASP A 231 -13.35 -4.52 -9.81
N LEU A 232 -13.26 -3.34 -9.16
CA LEU A 232 -14.48 -2.61 -8.77
C LEU A 232 -15.32 -2.24 -10.00
N GLN A 233 -14.73 -1.71 -11.07
CA GLN A 233 -15.45 -1.39 -12.30
C GLN A 233 -16.17 -2.62 -12.84
N LEU A 234 -15.48 -3.74 -13.00
CA LEU A 234 -16.04 -4.98 -13.52
C LEU A 234 -17.15 -5.54 -12.62
N LEU A 235 -16.98 -5.46 -11.29
CA LEU A 235 -18.04 -5.83 -10.35
C LEU A 235 -19.27 -4.93 -10.50
N LEU A 236 -19.08 -3.62 -10.62
CA LEU A 236 -20.19 -2.67 -10.81
C LEU A 236 -20.94 -2.93 -12.15
N GLU A 237 -20.22 -3.28 -13.21
CA GLU A 237 -20.82 -3.65 -14.49
C GLU A 237 -21.63 -4.93 -14.40
N GLN A 238 -21.10 -5.97 -13.72
CA GLN A 238 -21.76 -7.26 -13.57
C GLN A 238 -22.93 -7.25 -12.58
N THR A 239 -22.95 -6.31 -11.61
CA THR A 239 -24.03 -6.17 -10.62
C THR A 239 -25.11 -5.17 -11.03
N LYS A 240 -24.93 -4.47 -12.14
CA LYS A 240 -25.91 -3.50 -12.64
C LYS A 240 -27.29 -4.15 -12.81
N ASP A 241 -28.31 -3.48 -12.31
CA ASP A 241 -29.73 -3.89 -12.40
C ASP A 241 -30.06 -5.24 -11.72
N LYS A 242 -29.15 -5.77 -10.87
CA LYS A 242 -29.38 -7.04 -10.13
C LYS A 242 -29.93 -6.86 -8.72
N GLY A 243 -30.22 -5.63 -8.30
CA GLY A 243 -30.76 -5.32 -6.97
C GLY A 243 -29.75 -5.56 -5.83
N ILE A 244 -28.45 -5.45 -6.15
CA ILE A 244 -27.35 -5.60 -5.20
C ILE A 244 -26.70 -4.24 -4.99
N ASN A 245 -26.48 -3.85 -3.75
CA ASN A 245 -25.73 -2.65 -3.40
C ASN A 245 -24.24 -2.99 -3.20
N ILE A 246 -23.35 -2.12 -3.66
CA ILE A 246 -21.91 -2.25 -3.50
C ILE A 246 -21.42 -1.23 -2.48
N TYR A 247 -20.61 -1.71 -1.52
CA TYR A 247 -19.94 -0.89 -0.52
C TYR A 247 -18.45 -1.10 -0.60
N THR A 248 -17.69 -0.02 -0.52
CA THR A 248 -16.23 -0.06 -0.41
C THR A 248 -15.81 -0.34 1.02
N HIS A 249 -14.57 -0.78 1.22
CA HIS A 249 -13.93 -0.91 2.52
C HIS A 249 -12.45 -0.57 2.40
N GLY A 250 -11.85 -0.01 3.45
CA GLY A 250 -10.42 0.28 3.50
C GLY A 250 -9.95 1.18 2.35
N GLU A 251 -8.92 0.75 1.62
CA GLU A 251 -8.33 1.53 0.53
C GLU A 251 -9.20 1.64 -0.74
N MET A 252 -10.36 0.98 -0.77
CA MET A 252 -11.31 1.16 -1.87
C MET A 252 -12.18 2.43 -1.71
N LEU A 253 -12.22 3.07 -0.53
CA LEU A 253 -13.00 4.30 -0.28
C LEU A 253 -12.78 5.40 -1.34
N PRO A 254 -11.55 5.71 -1.80
CA PRO A 254 -11.33 6.77 -2.78
C PRO A 254 -12.02 6.54 -4.13
N ALA A 255 -12.44 5.32 -4.44
CA ALA A 255 -13.17 5.00 -5.67
C ALA A 255 -14.45 5.84 -5.84
N HIS A 256 -15.10 6.23 -4.73
CA HIS A 256 -16.29 7.09 -4.75
C HIS A 256 -16.03 8.49 -5.33
N ALA A 257 -14.78 8.94 -5.39
CA ALA A 257 -14.44 10.25 -5.93
C ALA A 257 -14.22 10.25 -7.45
N TYR A 258 -14.00 9.10 -8.06
CA TYR A 258 -13.75 9.01 -9.50
C TYR A 258 -15.06 9.12 -10.31
N PRO A 259 -15.19 10.11 -11.22
CA PRO A 259 -16.46 10.39 -11.92
C PRO A 259 -17.06 9.19 -12.64
N LYS A 260 -16.22 8.35 -13.30
CA LYS A 260 -16.72 7.20 -14.07
C LYS A 260 -17.13 6.01 -13.19
N LEU A 261 -16.65 5.92 -11.95
CA LEU A 261 -17.10 4.92 -10.97
C LEU A 261 -18.32 5.43 -10.20
N LYS A 262 -18.29 6.69 -9.78
CA LYS A 262 -19.40 7.35 -9.06
C LYS A 262 -20.72 7.36 -9.81
N LYS A 263 -20.72 7.23 -11.16
CA LYS A 263 -21.95 7.18 -11.96
C LYS A 263 -22.83 5.97 -11.68
N TYR A 264 -22.29 4.88 -11.12
CA TYR A 264 -23.06 3.68 -10.78
C TYR A 264 -23.89 3.93 -9.51
N SER A 265 -25.22 4.02 -9.67
CA SER A 265 -26.13 4.37 -8.57
C SER A 265 -26.18 3.34 -7.43
N HIS A 266 -25.75 2.11 -7.68
CA HIS A 266 -25.66 1.04 -6.69
C HIS A 266 -24.29 0.97 -5.97
N LEU A 267 -23.32 1.83 -6.31
CA LEU A 267 -22.17 2.12 -5.47
C LEU A 267 -22.61 3.09 -4.37
N LYS A 268 -22.93 2.57 -3.19
CA LYS A 268 -23.73 3.29 -2.17
C LYS A 268 -22.92 4.04 -1.14
N GLY A 269 -21.88 3.42 -0.59
CA GLY A 269 -21.15 3.98 0.53
C GLY A 269 -19.96 3.15 0.93
N ASN A 270 -19.41 3.43 2.10
CA ASN A 270 -18.29 2.70 2.66
C ASN A 270 -18.74 1.86 3.85
N PHE A 271 -18.36 0.59 3.88
CA PHE A 271 -18.61 -0.36 4.96
C PHE A 271 -17.43 -0.36 5.93
N GLY A 272 -17.67 -0.05 7.18
CA GLY A 272 -16.63 -0.11 8.20
C GLY A 272 -15.48 0.90 8.00
N THR A 273 -14.28 0.49 8.35
CA THR A 273 -13.10 1.34 8.45
C THR A 273 -11.88 0.75 7.74
N ALA A 274 -10.74 0.63 8.43
CA ALA A 274 -9.49 0.16 7.85
C ALA A 274 -9.29 -1.35 8.05
N TRP A 275 -8.30 -1.89 7.33
CA TRP A 275 -7.96 -3.30 7.26
C TRP A 275 -7.82 -3.99 8.64
N GLN A 276 -7.30 -3.30 9.66
CA GLN A 276 -7.11 -3.87 11.00
C GLN A 276 -8.41 -4.20 11.73
N ASN A 277 -9.53 -3.68 11.29
CA ASN A 277 -10.85 -3.90 11.89
C ASN A 277 -11.68 -4.97 11.19
N GLN A 278 -11.21 -5.51 10.07
CA GLN A 278 -11.94 -6.49 9.24
C GLN A 278 -12.54 -7.64 10.03
N GLN A 279 -11.76 -8.27 10.92
CA GLN A 279 -12.23 -9.42 11.71
C GLN A 279 -13.41 -9.12 12.65
N LYS A 280 -13.60 -7.84 13.01
CA LYS A 280 -14.74 -7.36 13.80
C LYS A 280 -15.87 -6.88 12.90
N GLU A 281 -15.53 -6.16 11.86
CA GLU A 281 -16.49 -5.51 10.96
C GLU A 281 -17.21 -6.51 10.06
N PHE A 282 -16.52 -7.60 9.65
CA PHE A 282 -17.08 -8.65 8.79
C PHE A 282 -17.72 -9.79 9.57
N ASP A 283 -17.69 -9.75 10.91
CA ASP A 283 -18.26 -10.81 11.73
C ASP A 283 -19.77 -10.94 11.49
N ASN A 284 -20.20 -12.11 10.99
CA ASN A 284 -21.59 -12.46 10.71
C ASN A 284 -22.38 -11.46 9.82
N ILE A 285 -21.72 -10.68 8.96
CA ILE A 285 -22.45 -9.78 8.05
C ILE A 285 -23.27 -10.57 7.03
N PRO A 286 -24.49 -10.13 6.68
CA PRO A 286 -25.33 -10.81 5.69
C PRO A 286 -25.02 -10.37 4.25
N GLY A 287 -23.78 -10.11 3.91
CA GLY A 287 -23.30 -9.69 2.60
C GLY A 287 -22.08 -10.47 2.15
N ALA A 288 -21.81 -10.56 0.86
CA ALA A 288 -20.58 -11.15 0.34
C ALA A 288 -19.41 -10.17 0.44
N ILE A 289 -18.19 -10.70 0.52
CA ILE A 289 -16.97 -9.93 0.70
C ILE A 289 -15.98 -10.31 -0.42
N LEU A 290 -15.52 -9.34 -1.19
CA LEU A 290 -14.52 -9.53 -2.24
C LEU A 290 -13.24 -8.79 -1.90
N TYR A 291 -12.14 -9.54 -1.75
CA TYR A 291 -10.80 -8.99 -1.61
C TYR A 291 -10.13 -8.93 -2.98
N THR A 292 -9.75 -7.74 -3.40
CA THR A 292 -9.02 -7.53 -4.65
C THR A 292 -7.51 -7.55 -4.46
N THR A 293 -7.04 -7.02 -3.35
CA THR A 293 -5.62 -6.98 -2.98
C THR A 293 -5.47 -6.96 -1.45
N ASN A 294 -4.29 -6.64 -0.94
CA ASN A 294 -4.04 -6.48 0.50
C ASN A 294 -4.80 -5.24 1.08
N CYS A 295 -4.99 -5.13 2.37
CA CYS A 295 -4.56 -6.10 3.38
C CYS A 295 -5.70 -7.08 3.68
N LEU A 296 -5.42 -8.36 3.60
CA LEU A 296 -6.34 -9.40 4.04
C LEU A 296 -5.94 -9.84 5.47
N MET A 297 -6.83 -9.66 6.44
CA MET A 297 -6.67 -10.26 7.77
C MET A 297 -7.09 -11.74 7.72
N PRO A 298 -6.47 -12.63 8.53
CA PRO A 298 -6.87 -14.03 8.58
C PRO A 298 -8.39 -14.18 8.71
N VAL A 299 -8.99 -14.92 7.76
CA VAL A 299 -10.43 -15.06 7.65
C VAL A 299 -10.96 -15.90 8.82
N LYS A 300 -12.02 -15.42 9.49
CA LYS A 300 -12.66 -16.14 10.60
C LYS A 300 -13.79 -17.06 10.09
N PRO A 301 -14.05 -18.19 10.78
CA PRO A 301 -15.15 -19.09 10.42
C PRO A 301 -16.53 -18.40 10.33
N SER A 302 -16.74 -17.34 11.12
CA SER A 302 -18.02 -16.61 11.18
C SER A 302 -18.41 -15.87 9.88
N TYR A 303 -17.46 -15.71 8.94
CA TYR A 303 -17.72 -15.08 7.63
C TYR A 303 -16.97 -15.74 6.46
N ALA A 304 -16.24 -16.84 6.68
CA ALA A 304 -15.43 -17.48 5.65
C ALA A 304 -16.24 -17.95 4.42
N ASP A 305 -17.49 -18.40 4.65
CA ASP A 305 -18.40 -18.90 3.61
C ASP A 305 -18.91 -17.85 2.62
N ARG A 306 -18.56 -16.58 2.83
CA ARG A 306 -18.98 -15.43 2.01
C ARG A 306 -17.81 -14.55 1.56
N VAL A 307 -16.58 -15.04 1.76
CA VAL A 307 -15.36 -14.37 1.30
C VAL A 307 -14.93 -14.93 -0.04
N PHE A 308 -14.48 -14.03 -0.89
CA PHE A 308 -13.89 -14.31 -2.20
C PHE A 308 -12.61 -13.48 -2.36
N THR A 309 -11.65 -14.01 -3.10
CA THR A 309 -10.40 -13.32 -3.43
C THR A 309 -10.23 -13.24 -4.94
N THR A 310 -9.45 -12.29 -5.41
CA THR A 310 -9.04 -12.17 -6.82
C THR A 310 -7.63 -11.60 -6.91
N GLU A 311 -7.06 -11.46 -8.10
CA GLU A 311 -5.69 -10.98 -8.33
C GLU A 311 -4.64 -11.82 -7.58
N VAL A 312 -3.69 -11.15 -6.94
CA VAL A 312 -2.60 -11.79 -6.18
C VAL A 312 -2.99 -12.17 -4.75
N VAL A 313 -4.16 -11.71 -4.27
CA VAL A 313 -4.59 -12.05 -2.92
C VAL A 313 -5.21 -13.45 -2.88
N SER A 314 -4.75 -14.26 -1.93
CA SER A 314 -5.19 -15.65 -1.82
C SER A 314 -5.17 -16.12 -0.37
N TYR A 315 -6.19 -16.91 0.00
CA TYR A 315 -6.30 -17.49 1.33
C TYR A 315 -6.75 -18.97 1.22
N PRO A 316 -6.24 -19.89 2.06
CA PRO A 316 -6.64 -21.29 2.00
C PRO A 316 -8.15 -21.48 2.08
N GLU A 317 -8.69 -22.41 1.28
CA GLU A 317 -10.10 -22.79 1.25
C GLU A 317 -11.10 -21.70 0.82
N ILE A 318 -10.62 -20.49 0.48
CA ILE A 318 -11.45 -19.40 -0.02
C ILE A 318 -11.52 -19.45 -1.55
N VAL A 319 -12.72 -19.24 -2.10
CA VAL A 319 -12.93 -19.20 -3.55
C VAL A 319 -12.15 -18.03 -4.15
N HIS A 320 -11.30 -18.36 -5.11
CA HIS A 320 -10.52 -17.37 -5.86
C HIS A 320 -11.15 -17.14 -7.23
N ILE A 321 -11.39 -15.88 -7.58
CA ILE A 321 -11.90 -15.45 -8.89
C ILE A 321 -10.70 -15.31 -9.83
N GLY A 322 -10.70 -16.08 -10.91
CA GLY A 322 -9.61 -16.13 -11.88
C GLY A 322 -9.53 -14.91 -12.82
N GLU A 323 -8.68 -15.05 -13.83
CA GLU A 323 -8.36 -13.98 -14.79
C GLU A 323 -9.57 -13.51 -15.61
N GLU A 324 -10.56 -14.42 -15.86
CA GLU A 324 -11.80 -14.07 -16.56
C GLU A 324 -12.68 -13.08 -15.81
N LYS A 325 -12.41 -12.84 -14.52
CA LYS A 325 -13.14 -11.89 -13.67
C LYS A 325 -14.67 -12.12 -13.70
N ASP A 326 -15.08 -13.40 -13.69
CA ASP A 326 -16.48 -13.75 -13.51
C ASP A 326 -16.86 -13.69 -12.02
N PHE A 327 -17.56 -12.62 -11.64
CA PHE A 327 -18.04 -12.40 -10.27
C PHE A 327 -19.39 -13.09 -9.97
N THR A 328 -19.88 -13.96 -10.86
CA THR A 328 -21.13 -14.69 -10.63
C THR A 328 -21.18 -15.39 -9.26
N PRO A 329 -20.13 -16.08 -8.77
CA PRO A 329 -20.17 -16.71 -7.44
C PRO A 329 -20.36 -15.71 -6.29
N VAL A 330 -19.76 -14.52 -6.40
CA VAL A 330 -19.89 -13.43 -5.40
C VAL A 330 -21.32 -12.87 -5.41
N ILE A 331 -21.88 -12.67 -6.61
CA ILE A 331 -23.21 -12.15 -6.86
C ILE A 331 -24.27 -13.12 -6.30
N GLU A 332 -24.19 -14.41 -6.66
CA GLU A 332 -25.10 -15.44 -6.18
C GLU A 332 -25.06 -15.57 -4.66
N ARG A 333 -23.86 -15.49 -4.06
CA ARG A 333 -23.72 -15.53 -2.62
C ARG A 333 -24.36 -14.32 -1.94
N ALA A 334 -24.18 -13.11 -2.47
CA ALA A 334 -24.83 -11.91 -1.94
C ALA A 334 -26.36 -12.01 -1.99
N LEU A 335 -26.91 -12.50 -3.10
CA LEU A 335 -28.36 -12.70 -3.26
C LEU A 335 -28.88 -13.76 -2.27
N ALA A 336 -28.17 -14.87 -2.10
CA ALA A 336 -28.53 -15.93 -1.17
C ALA A 336 -28.51 -15.47 0.30
N LEU A 337 -27.58 -14.58 0.67
CA LEU A 337 -27.51 -14.00 2.01
C LEU A 337 -28.63 -12.99 2.27
N GLY A 338 -29.16 -12.33 1.23
CA GLY A 338 -30.32 -11.44 1.27
C GLY A 338 -30.08 -10.06 1.89
N GLY A 339 -28.95 -9.84 2.54
CA GLY A 339 -28.60 -8.56 3.15
C GLY A 339 -29.36 -8.23 4.44
N TYR A 340 -29.27 -6.99 4.89
CA TYR A 340 -30.00 -6.51 6.06
C TYR A 340 -31.49 -6.32 5.72
N THR A 341 -32.37 -6.68 6.66
CA THR A 341 -33.83 -6.52 6.50
C THR A 341 -34.31 -5.07 6.64
N LYS A 342 -33.50 -4.22 7.23
CA LYS A 342 -33.71 -2.77 7.38
C LYS A 342 -32.37 -2.07 7.29
N GLU A 343 -32.40 -0.77 7.04
CA GLU A 343 -31.22 0.09 7.02
C GLU A 343 -30.41 -0.02 8.31
N ARG A 344 -29.09 -0.05 8.20
CA ARG A 344 -28.17 -0.10 9.32
C ARG A 344 -27.29 1.16 9.33
N HIS A 345 -27.47 1.98 10.34
CA HIS A 345 -26.62 3.14 10.58
C HIS A 345 -25.31 2.68 11.21
N MET A 346 -24.20 2.95 10.50
CA MET A 346 -22.84 2.75 10.99
C MET A 346 -22.14 4.08 11.15
N THR A 347 -21.11 4.10 11.97
CA THR A 347 -20.27 5.28 12.20
C THR A 347 -18.79 4.93 12.07
N GLY A 348 -17.97 5.91 11.77
CA GLY A 348 -16.53 5.82 11.94
C GLY A 348 -16.14 5.70 13.42
N ILE A 349 -14.85 5.59 13.68
CA ILE A 349 -14.35 5.35 15.05
C ILE A 349 -14.56 6.52 16.00
N ASN A 350 -14.80 7.73 15.49
CA ASN A 350 -15.08 8.94 16.27
C ASN A 350 -16.58 9.32 16.28
N GLY A 351 -17.46 8.48 15.69
CA GLY A 351 -18.90 8.66 15.70
C GLY A 351 -19.48 9.38 14.48
N GLY A 352 -18.68 9.78 13.51
CA GLY A 352 -19.13 10.38 12.27
C GLY A 352 -19.91 9.38 11.39
N ALA A 353 -21.02 9.81 10.79
CA ALA A 353 -21.88 8.97 9.95
C ALA A 353 -21.50 8.99 8.46
N GLN A 354 -20.53 9.81 8.08
CA GLN A 354 -20.01 9.96 6.72
C GLN A 354 -18.55 10.35 6.75
N VAL A 355 -17.87 10.10 5.64
CA VAL A 355 -16.47 10.51 5.40
C VAL A 355 -16.39 11.26 4.07
N THR A 356 -15.33 12.03 3.85
CA THR A 356 -15.12 12.76 2.59
C THR A 356 -13.79 12.32 1.99
N THR A 357 -13.76 12.08 0.68
CA THR A 357 -12.56 11.70 -0.09
C THR A 357 -12.52 12.47 -1.42
N GLY A 358 -11.39 12.41 -2.16
CA GLY A 358 -11.29 12.96 -3.51
C GLY A 358 -10.51 14.27 -3.64
N PHE A 359 -9.67 14.59 -2.67
CA PHE A 359 -8.77 15.75 -2.72
C PHE A 359 -7.43 15.40 -3.38
N SER A 360 -7.47 14.81 -4.60
CA SER A 360 -6.26 14.58 -5.39
C SER A 360 -5.56 15.90 -5.77
N HIS A 361 -4.30 15.81 -6.25
CA HIS A 361 -3.58 17.01 -6.70
C HIS A 361 -4.35 17.81 -7.75
N GLY A 362 -5.03 17.15 -8.70
CA GLY A 362 -5.85 17.85 -9.69
C GLY A 362 -6.94 18.71 -9.08
N THR A 363 -7.59 18.24 -8.03
CA THR A 363 -8.61 19.00 -7.28
C THR A 363 -7.97 20.09 -6.42
N VAL A 364 -6.95 19.79 -5.63
CA VAL A 364 -6.31 20.77 -4.73
C VAL A 364 -5.67 21.91 -5.53
N LEU A 365 -5.00 21.59 -6.63
CA LEU A 365 -4.39 22.61 -7.49
C LEU A 365 -5.42 23.46 -8.23
N SER A 366 -6.62 22.96 -8.48
CA SER A 366 -7.71 23.77 -9.07
C SER A 366 -8.18 24.90 -8.16
N VAL A 367 -7.91 24.82 -6.86
CA VAL A 367 -8.20 25.86 -5.86
C VAL A 367 -6.92 26.44 -5.25
N ALA A 368 -5.78 26.30 -5.91
CA ALA A 368 -4.48 26.73 -5.39
C ALA A 368 -4.46 28.23 -5.05
N ASP A 369 -5.06 29.10 -5.87
CA ASP A 369 -5.12 30.52 -5.59
C ASP A 369 -5.83 30.82 -4.26
N GLN A 370 -6.92 30.11 -3.95
CA GLN A 370 -7.65 30.23 -2.69
C GLN A 370 -6.79 29.77 -1.50
N VAL A 371 -6.04 28.66 -1.66
CA VAL A 371 -5.11 28.17 -0.63
C VAL A 371 -3.99 29.18 -0.40
N ILE A 372 -3.38 29.68 -1.45
CA ILE A 372 -2.29 30.68 -1.39
C ILE A 372 -2.77 31.97 -0.73
N GLU A 373 -3.96 32.44 -1.07
CA GLU A 373 -4.56 33.63 -0.45
C GLU A 373 -4.80 33.42 1.04
N ALA A 374 -5.39 32.29 1.43
CA ALA A 374 -5.62 31.96 2.83
C ALA A 374 -4.33 31.87 3.66
N VAL A 375 -3.24 31.36 3.06
CA VAL A 375 -1.92 31.36 3.71
C VAL A 375 -1.37 32.78 3.84
N LYS A 376 -1.44 33.61 2.78
CA LYS A 376 -0.98 35.02 2.81
C LYS A 376 -1.74 35.87 3.81
N ASN A 377 -3.04 35.63 3.97
CA ASN A 377 -3.89 36.32 4.94
C ASN A 377 -3.67 35.83 6.38
N GLY A 378 -2.96 34.70 6.59
CA GLY A 378 -2.73 34.11 7.89
C GLY A 378 -3.92 33.27 8.40
N ASP A 379 -4.89 32.96 7.53
CA ASP A 379 -6.03 32.09 7.84
C ASP A 379 -5.56 30.63 7.96
N ILE A 380 -4.61 30.21 7.11
CA ILE A 380 -3.90 28.94 7.18
C ILE A 380 -2.45 29.21 7.56
N LYS A 381 -2.02 28.68 8.71
CA LYS A 381 -0.64 28.84 9.20
C LYS A 381 0.20 27.59 9.05
N HIS A 382 -0.42 26.41 8.97
CA HIS A 382 0.32 25.16 8.90
C HIS A 382 -0.46 24.08 8.15
N PHE A 383 0.28 23.20 7.49
CA PHE A 383 -0.21 21.98 6.89
C PHE A 383 0.41 20.78 7.62
N PHE A 384 -0.39 19.78 7.92
CA PHE A 384 0.09 18.50 8.41
C PHE A 384 -0.27 17.40 7.41
N LEU A 385 0.73 16.68 6.90
CA LEU A 385 0.49 15.41 6.21
C LEU A 385 0.47 14.30 7.24
N VAL A 386 -0.73 13.87 7.63
CA VAL A 386 -0.96 12.80 8.59
C VAL A 386 -1.54 11.60 7.85
N GLY A 387 -0.73 10.60 7.56
CA GLY A 387 -1.18 9.50 6.70
C GLY A 387 -0.30 8.27 6.76
N GLY A 388 -0.66 7.28 5.95
CA GLY A 388 0.03 5.99 5.87
C GLY A 388 -0.86 4.83 6.32
N CYS A 389 -0.26 3.68 6.65
CA CYS A 389 -1.03 2.45 6.87
C CYS A 389 -1.54 2.27 8.29
N ASP A 390 -0.78 2.69 9.30
CA ASP A 390 -0.95 2.40 10.73
C ASP A 390 -1.11 0.88 11.03
N GLY A 391 -0.99 0.46 12.26
CA GLY A 391 -1.02 -0.94 12.65
C GLY A 391 -2.27 -1.35 13.44
N ALA A 392 -2.42 -2.68 13.68
CA ALA A 392 -3.58 -3.26 14.35
C ALA A 392 -3.44 -3.38 15.88
N ARG A 393 -2.31 -2.99 16.48
CA ARG A 393 -2.14 -3.12 17.94
C ARG A 393 -3.18 -2.30 18.70
N VAL A 394 -3.73 -2.88 19.74
CA VAL A 394 -4.73 -2.23 20.61
C VAL A 394 -4.11 -1.03 21.34
N GLY A 395 -4.93 0.02 21.57
CA GLY A 395 -4.51 1.21 22.33
C GLY A 395 -3.81 2.28 21.49
N ARG A 396 -3.73 2.13 20.19
CA ARG A 396 -3.17 3.13 19.29
C ARG A 396 -4.20 4.21 18.97
N ASN A 397 -4.00 5.40 19.50
CA ASN A 397 -4.81 6.58 19.25
C ASN A 397 -3.98 7.84 18.94
N TYR A 398 -2.66 7.70 18.79
CA TYR A 398 -1.76 8.83 18.57
C TYR A 398 -2.23 9.74 17.44
N TYR A 399 -2.50 9.20 16.25
CA TYR A 399 -2.90 9.99 15.08
C TYR A 399 -4.27 10.66 15.27
N THR A 400 -5.20 9.99 15.94
CA THR A 400 -6.50 10.58 16.31
C THR A 400 -6.32 11.78 17.21
N GLU A 401 -5.55 11.64 18.28
CA GLU A 401 -5.32 12.71 19.25
C GLU A 401 -4.45 13.83 18.68
N PHE A 402 -3.46 13.51 17.83
CA PHE A 402 -2.68 14.51 17.10
C PHE A 402 -3.57 15.41 16.25
N VAL A 403 -4.49 14.84 15.47
CA VAL A 403 -5.39 15.58 14.61
C VAL A 403 -6.40 16.39 15.42
N LYS A 404 -6.96 15.85 16.51
CA LYS A 404 -7.88 16.58 17.41
C LYS A 404 -7.23 17.79 18.07
N GLN A 405 -5.94 17.69 18.39
CA GLN A 405 -5.19 18.75 19.07
C GLN A 405 -4.51 19.71 18.08
N SER A 406 -4.55 19.45 16.77
CA SER A 406 -3.98 20.34 15.77
C SER A 406 -4.64 21.73 15.82
N PRO A 407 -3.87 22.82 15.63
CA PRO A 407 -4.41 24.18 15.66
C PRO A 407 -5.57 24.39 14.69
N ALA A 408 -6.53 25.26 15.06
CA ALA A 408 -7.70 25.53 14.25
C ALA A 408 -7.38 26.20 12.90
N ASP A 409 -6.23 26.83 12.78
CA ASP A 409 -5.66 27.46 11.59
C ASP A 409 -4.73 26.53 10.79
N SER A 410 -4.90 25.19 10.93
CA SER A 410 -4.15 24.18 10.18
C SER A 410 -5.04 23.31 9.30
N ILE A 411 -4.47 22.87 8.17
CA ILE A 411 -5.06 21.88 7.26
C ILE A 411 -4.40 20.53 7.49
N ILE A 412 -5.20 19.46 7.51
CA ILE A 412 -4.75 18.07 7.61
C ILE A 412 -4.91 17.43 6.23
N LEU A 413 -3.81 17.15 5.57
CA LEU A 413 -3.75 16.31 4.39
C LEU A 413 -3.63 14.86 4.85
N THR A 414 -4.39 13.94 4.26
CA THR A 414 -4.33 12.52 4.62
C THR A 414 -4.47 11.62 3.42
N LEU A 415 -4.03 10.38 3.56
CA LEU A 415 -4.14 9.32 2.56
C LEU A 415 -3.96 7.94 3.21
N ALA A 416 -4.23 6.88 2.46
CA ALA A 416 -4.11 5.49 2.88
C ALA A 416 -5.02 5.11 4.06
N CYS A 417 -4.84 3.92 4.66
CA CYS A 417 -5.70 3.42 5.74
C CYS A 417 -5.59 4.20 7.05
N GLY A 418 -4.48 4.90 7.29
CA GLY A 418 -4.29 5.73 8.49
C GLY A 418 -5.34 6.83 8.65
N LYS A 419 -5.93 7.30 7.55
CA LYS A 419 -7.04 8.28 7.55
C LYS A 419 -8.20 7.86 8.46
N TYR A 420 -8.52 6.58 8.54
CA TYR A 420 -9.65 6.07 9.33
C TYR A 420 -9.53 6.31 10.84
N ARG A 421 -8.37 6.75 11.31
CA ARG A 421 -8.21 7.18 12.70
C ARG A 421 -8.94 8.48 13.01
N PHE A 422 -9.26 9.30 11.98
CA PHE A 422 -9.80 10.65 12.18
C PHE A 422 -10.64 11.20 11.02
N ASN A 423 -10.78 10.51 9.88
CA ASN A 423 -11.49 11.06 8.70
C ASN A 423 -13.00 11.22 8.89
N ASP A 424 -13.56 10.68 9.97
CA ASP A 424 -14.95 10.86 10.38
C ASP A 424 -15.15 12.01 11.40
N LEU A 425 -14.07 12.75 11.72
CA LEU A 425 -14.15 13.97 12.52
C LEU A 425 -14.65 15.15 11.68
N ASP A 426 -15.46 16.02 12.28
CA ASP A 426 -15.79 17.32 11.71
C ASP A 426 -14.93 18.40 12.38
N LEU A 427 -13.87 18.84 11.70
CA LEU A 427 -13.00 19.91 12.17
C LEU A 427 -13.39 21.29 11.58
N GLY A 428 -14.47 21.34 10.80
CA GLY A 428 -14.91 22.57 10.13
C GLY A 428 -14.10 22.93 8.88
N THR A 429 -14.13 24.21 8.52
CA THR A 429 -13.51 24.76 7.30
C THR A 429 -12.67 25.99 7.58
N ILE A 430 -11.68 26.25 6.72
CA ILE A 430 -10.92 27.50 6.69
C ILE A 430 -11.06 28.09 5.28
N GLY A 431 -11.60 29.32 5.18
CA GLY A 431 -11.80 29.98 3.88
C GLY A 431 -12.70 29.17 2.91
N GLY A 432 -13.60 28.32 3.43
CA GLY A 432 -14.44 27.42 2.63
C GLY A 432 -13.78 26.07 2.29
N LEU A 433 -12.52 25.88 2.63
CA LEU A 433 -11.79 24.61 2.44
C LEU A 433 -11.96 23.72 3.68
N PRO A 434 -12.28 22.42 3.55
CA PRO A 434 -12.35 21.53 4.70
C PRO A 434 -10.97 21.36 5.33
N ARG A 435 -10.94 21.28 6.67
CA ARG A 435 -9.66 21.10 7.38
C ARG A 435 -9.09 19.70 7.25
N ILE A 436 -9.87 18.68 6.91
CA ILE A 436 -9.38 17.33 6.58
C ILE A 436 -9.59 17.11 5.09
N MET A 437 -8.50 16.82 4.37
CA MET A 437 -8.50 16.53 2.94
C MET A 437 -7.93 15.14 2.68
N ASP A 438 -8.80 14.17 2.39
CA ASP A 438 -8.37 12.82 1.98
C ASP A 438 -7.97 12.83 0.50
N MET A 439 -6.68 12.63 0.25
CA MET A 439 -6.07 12.68 -1.07
C MET A 439 -6.23 11.36 -1.85
N GLY A 440 -6.55 10.24 -1.18
CA GLY A 440 -6.80 8.98 -1.85
C GLY A 440 -6.17 7.75 -1.21
N GLN A 441 -5.77 6.79 -2.05
CA GLN A 441 -5.08 5.56 -1.67
C GLN A 441 -3.61 5.85 -1.30
N CYS A 442 -2.86 4.82 -0.89
CA CYS A 442 -1.44 4.99 -0.54
C CYS A 442 -0.58 5.48 -1.73
N ASN A 443 -0.86 5.05 -2.97
CA ASN A 443 -0.18 5.57 -4.17
C ASN A 443 -0.46 7.07 -4.42
N ASP A 444 -1.54 7.62 -3.88
CA ASP A 444 -1.87 9.05 -3.97
C ASP A 444 -0.96 9.92 -3.06
N ALA A 445 0.07 9.30 -2.43
CA ALA A 445 1.25 10.02 -1.96
C ALA A 445 1.87 10.87 -3.09
N TYR A 446 1.74 10.45 -4.36
CA TYR A 446 2.06 11.26 -5.52
C TYR A 446 1.30 12.60 -5.52
N SER A 447 0.01 12.58 -5.21
CA SER A 447 -0.79 13.81 -5.09
C SER A 447 -0.26 14.73 -4.00
N ALA A 448 0.13 14.20 -2.83
CA ALA A 448 0.71 15.01 -1.75
C ALA A 448 2.04 15.65 -2.17
N ILE A 449 2.90 14.90 -2.85
CA ILE A 449 4.17 15.39 -3.40
C ILE A 449 3.91 16.52 -4.42
N LYS A 450 2.99 16.34 -5.36
CA LYS A 450 2.65 17.35 -6.37
C LYS A 450 2.12 18.63 -5.74
N VAL A 451 1.27 18.53 -4.73
CA VAL A 451 0.75 19.70 -3.99
C VAL A 451 1.87 20.41 -3.25
N ALA A 452 2.75 19.69 -2.56
CA ALA A 452 3.89 20.29 -1.85
C ALA A 452 4.83 21.03 -2.80
N ILE A 453 5.18 20.43 -3.95
CA ILE A 453 6.03 21.07 -4.97
C ILE A 453 5.36 22.33 -5.51
N ALA A 454 4.07 22.28 -5.86
CA ALA A 454 3.36 23.43 -6.39
C ALA A 454 3.25 24.58 -5.37
N LEU A 455 3.07 24.26 -4.08
CA LEU A 455 3.09 25.28 -3.02
C LEU A 455 4.50 25.91 -2.87
N ALA A 456 5.55 25.09 -2.88
CA ALA A 456 6.93 25.59 -2.82
C ALA A 456 7.26 26.54 -3.98
N GLU A 457 6.86 26.19 -5.21
CA GLU A 457 6.98 27.04 -6.38
C GLU A 457 6.22 28.37 -6.23
N ALA A 458 4.97 28.31 -5.74
CA ALA A 458 4.12 29.48 -5.53
C ALA A 458 4.68 30.45 -4.47
N PHE A 459 5.29 29.90 -3.42
CA PHE A 459 5.92 30.68 -2.34
C PHE A 459 7.41 31.00 -2.63
N LYS A 460 8.00 30.44 -3.70
CA LYS A 460 9.42 30.60 -4.09
C LYS A 460 10.38 30.17 -3.00
N CYS A 461 10.11 29.03 -2.38
CA CYS A 461 10.92 28.43 -1.33
C CYS A 461 11.19 26.95 -1.62
N ASP A 462 12.08 26.33 -0.84
CA ASP A 462 12.25 24.87 -0.85
C ASP A 462 11.05 24.18 -0.18
N VAL A 463 10.76 22.92 -0.56
CA VAL A 463 9.66 22.13 0.05
C VAL A 463 9.86 21.99 1.56
N ASN A 464 11.12 21.90 2.03
CA ASN A 464 11.44 21.82 3.45
C ASN A 464 11.28 23.15 4.20
N GLU A 465 11.10 24.25 3.50
CA GLU A 465 10.82 25.58 4.07
C GLU A 465 9.31 25.90 4.13
N LEU A 466 8.47 25.04 3.56
CA LEU A 466 7.02 25.19 3.68
C LEU A 466 6.56 24.98 5.14
N PRO A 467 5.49 25.65 5.56
CA PRO A 467 4.84 25.34 6.84
C PRO A 467 4.08 23.99 6.75
N LEU A 468 4.82 22.94 6.42
CA LEU A 468 4.33 21.58 6.20
C LEU A 468 5.12 20.62 7.07
N SER A 469 4.42 19.86 7.91
CA SER A 469 5.00 18.80 8.73
C SER A 469 4.47 17.43 8.32
N MET A 470 5.36 16.43 8.31
CA MET A 470 5.02 15.05 7.95
C MET A 470 4.99 14.16 9.20
N VAL A 471 3.81 13.65 9.51
CA VAL A 471 3.56 12.73 10.63
C VAL A 471 3.01 11.43 10.05
N LEU A 472 3.94 10.55 9.69
CA LEU A 472 3.64 9.39 8.87
C LEU A 472 3.53 8.12 9.69
N SER A 473 2.63 7.24 9.25
CA SER A 473 2.50 5.88 9.77
C SER A 473 2.89 4.86 8.71
N TRP A 474 3.51 3.77 9.13
CA TRP A 474 3.83 2.67 8.24
C TRP A 474 3.33 1.34 8.80
N TYR A 475 3.08 0.40 7.92
CA TYR A 475 2.73 -0.96 8.28
C TYR A 475 3.42 -1.98 7.37
N GLU A 476 3.37 -1.77 6.06
CA GLU A 476 3.86 -2.74 5.08
C GLU A 476 4.66 -2.06 3.94
N GLN A 477 5.03 -2.81 2.94
CA GLN A 477 6.05 -2.50 1.95
C GLN A 477 5.74 -1.27 1.09
N LYS A 478 4.46 -0.96 0.84
CA LYS A 478 4.11 0.26 0.09
C LYS A 478 4.48 1.53 0.85
N ALA A 479 4.41 1.51 2.18
CA ALA A 479 4.92 2.63 2.98
C ALA A 479 6.44 2.78 2.89
N VAL A 480 7.18 1.66 2.73
CA VAL A 480 8.64 1.70 2.55
C VAL A 480 9.02 2.38 1.22
N CYS A 481 8.41 2.00 0.10
CA CYS A 481 8.75 2.64 -1.19
C CYS A 481 8.37 4.14 -1.21
N ILE A 482 7.28 4.54 -0.56
CA ILE A 482 6.90 5.96 -0.41
C ILE A 482 7.96 6.69 0.43
N LEU A 483 8.38 6.14 1.56
CA LEU A 483 9.43 6.75 2.38
C LEU A 483 10.71 6.95 1.56
N LEU A 484 11.15 5.93 0.81
CA LEU A 484 12.33 6.05 -0.06
C LEU A 484 12.16 7.13 -1.12
N THR A 485 10.96 7.32 -1.66
CA THR A 485 10.68 8.45 -2.57
C THR A 485 10.84 9.80 -1.89
N LEU A 486 10.37 9.96 -0.66
CA LEU A 486 10.56 11.19 0.10
C LEU A 486 12.04 11.46 0.37
N LEU A 487 12.83 10.42 0.68
CA LEU A 487 14.29 10.56 0.86
C LEU A 487 14.99 10.94 -0.45
N TYR A 488 14.64 10.32 -1.57
CA TYR A 488 15.15 10.68 -2.89
C TYR A 488 14.89 12.16 -3.23
N LEU A 489 13.71 12.67 -2.91
CA LEU A 489 13.32 14.07 -3.09
C LEU A 489 13.97 15.03 -2.08
N GLY A 490 14.77 14.52 -1.15
CA GLY A 490 15.43 15.33 -0.12
C GLY A 490 14.49 15.90 0.94
N ILE A 491 13.32 15.30 1.11
CA ILE A 491 12.35 15.70 2.15
C ILE A 491 12.89 15.33 3.53
N LYS A 492 12.79 16.27 4.47
CA LYS A 492 13.36 16.17 5.81
C LYS A 492 12.30 16.28 6.91
N ASN A 493 12.75 16.02 8.16
CA ASN A 493 11.97 16.19 9.38
C ASN A 493 10.68 15.35 9.42
N ILE A 494 10.78 14.07 9.04
CA ILE A 494 9.66 13.13 9.02
C ILE A 494 9.50 12.50 10.40
N HIS A 495 8.33 12.68 11.04
CA HIS A 495 7.93 11.93 12.23
C HIS A 495 7.30 10.61 11.80
N LEU A 496 7.96 9.49 12.12
CA LEU A 496 7.61 8.16 11.66
C LEU A 496 7.13 7.26 12.81
N GLY A 497 5.97 6.69 12.65
CA GLY A 497 5.38 5.77 13.63
C GLY A 497 4.59 4.63 13.01
N PRO A 498 3.98 3.81 13.86
CA PRO A 498 3.98 3.83 15.33
C PRO A 498 5.29 3.33 15.95
N THR A 499 6.13 2.61 15.19
CA THR A 499 7.47 2.16 15.58
C THR A 499 8.43 2.37 14.41
N LEU A 500 9.72 2.41 14.66
CA LEU A 500 10.71 2.38 13.57
C LEU A 500 10.82 0.97 13.00
N PRO A 501 11.17 0.82 11.70
CA PRO A 501 11.28 -0.49 11.06
C PRO A 501 12.37 -1.36 11.68
N ALA A 502 12.02 -2.60 12.04
CA ALA A 502 12.94 -3.58 12.65
C ALA A 502 14.11 -4.00 11.73
N PHE A 503 13.98 -3.77 10.43
CA PHE A 503 15.02 -4.11 9.44
C PHE A 503 16.05 -2.99 9.23
N ILE A 504 15.94 -1.87 9.94
CA ILE A 504 16.92 -0.79 9.87
C ILE A 504 17.96 -0.99 10.97
N SER A 505 19.23 -1.14 10.58
CA SER A 505 20.36 -1.25 11.51
C SER A 505 20.63 0.08 12.22
N PRO A 506 21.33 0.08 13.38
CA PRO A 506 21.67 1.31 14.07
C PRO A 506 22.46 2.31 13.22
N ASN A 507 23.41 1.85 12.41
CA ASN A 507 24.21 2.72 11.54
C ASN A 507 23.36 3.34 10.42
N VAL A 508 22.51 2.55 9.75
CA VAL A 508 21.59 3.05 8.74
C VAL A 508 20.56 4.00 9.37
N LEU A 509 20.09 3.73 10.58
CA LEU A 509 19.20 4.64 11.30
C LEU A 509 19.89 5.97 11.59
N ASN A 510 21.12 5.95 12.10
CA ASN A 510 21.89 7.17 12.34
C ASN A 510 22.07 7.99 11.06
N PHE A 511 22.38 7.33 9.94
CA PHE A 511 22.44 7.99 8.64
C PHE A 511 21.12 8.68 8.26
N LEU A 512 19.98 8.02 8.48
CA LEU A 512 18.65 8.58 8.19
C LEU A 512 18.31 9.77 9.11
N VAL A 513 18.67 9.68 10.38
CA VAL A 513 18.47 10.77 11.36
C VAL A 513 19.32 11.99 11.01
N GLU A 514 20.60 11.79 10.75
CA GLU A 514 21.55 12.88 10.49
C GLU A 514 21.28 13.60 9.15
N ASN A 515 20.92 12.85 8.11
CA ASN A 515 20.75 13.42 6.76
C ASN A 515 19.34 13.89 6.45
N TYR A 516 18.32 13.25 7.06
CA TYR A 516 16.90 13.50 6.74
C TYR A 516 16.06 13.90 7.95
N GLY A 517 16.60 13.90 9.17
CA GLY A 517 15.86 14.31 10.36
C GLY A 517 14.69 13.36 10.69
N ILE A 518 14.79 12.06 10.33
CA ILE A 518 13.76 11.08 10.68
C ILE A 518 13.75 10.90 12.20
N SER A 519 12.58 11.00 12.80
CA SER A 519 12.40 10.82 14.23
C SER A 519 11.18 9.94 14.53
N PRO A 520 11.22 9.12 15.61
CA PRO A 520 10.03 8.42 16.05
C PRO A 520 8.99 9.41 16.57
N ILE A 521 7.71 9.04 16.50
CA ILE A 521 6.63 9.77 17.21
C ILE A 521 6.80 9.61 18.73
N SER A 522 6.36 10.63 19.49
CA SER A 522 6.34 10.63 20.95
C SER A 522 4.91 10.75 21.49
N THR A 523 4.56 11.85 22.14
CA THR A 523 3.17 12.18 22.46
C THR A 523 2.64 13.23 21.47
N PRO A 524 1.32 13.27 21.19
CA PRO A 524 0.75 14.29 20.30
C PRO A 524 1.09 15.72 20.71
N GLU A 525 1.05 16.01 22.00
CA GLU A 525 1.34 17.35 22.55
C GLU A 525 2.82 17.75 22.35
N GLU A 526 3.75 16.84 22.61
CA GLU A 526 5.19 17.09 22.46
C GLU A 526 5.55 17.26 20.99
N ASP A 527 5.01 16.40 20.13
CA ASP A 527 5.29 16.46 18.69
C ASP A 527 4.69 17.72 18.05
N LEU A 528 3.43 18.08 18.38
CA LEU A 528 2.82 19.34 17.93
C LEU A 528 3.65 20.54 18.39
N LYS A 529 4.07 20.59 19.66
CA LYS A 529 4.90 21.67 20.16
C LYS A 529 6.23 21.78 19.42
N LYS A 530 6.86 20.65 19.13
CA LYS A 530 8.14 20.60 18.39
C LYS A 530 7.95 21.07 16.95
N LEU A 531 6.93 20.57 16.26
CA LEU A 531 6.68 20.86 14.85
C LEU A 531 6.21 22.31 14.58
N LEU A 532 5.55 22.96 15.55
CA LEU A 532 5.05 24.32 15.41
C LEU A 532 6.03 25.40 15.91
N ASN A 533 7.08 25.02 16.65
CA ASN A 533 8.08 25.96 17.17
C ASN A 533 9.42 25.93 16.41
N ASN A 534 9.50 25.20 15.31
CA ASN A 534 10.67 25.12 14.44
C ASN A 534 10.61 26.14 13.30
#